data_09bc4cba0bf7e744a7a7ca1036f814f5
#
_entry.id   09bc4cba0bf7e744a7a7ca1036f814f5
#
_cell.length_a   1.000
_cell.length_b   1.000
_cell.length_c   1.000
_cell.angle_alpha   90.00
_cell.angle_beta   90.00
_cell.angle_gamma   90.00
#
_symmetry.space_group_name_H-M   'P 1'
#
loop_
_entity.id
_entity.type
_entity.pdbx_description
1 polymer ?
#
loop_
_entity_poly.entity_id
_entity_poly.type
_entity_poly.pdbx_seq_one_letter_code
_entity_poly.pdbx_strand_id
1 'polypeptide(L)' 'HITLTFSQNLAVIKTKPGYATSLAFEIDNASFKSIIGTIAGDDTLLIIMKETSTREEVTNELRTIVPNINK' A
#
# COMPACT_ATOMS: atom_id res chain seq x y z
N HIS A 1 9.61 -8.68 5.84
CA HIS A 1 10.32 -7.46 5.44
C HIS A 1 9.55 -6.75 4.33
N ILE A 2 8.82 -5.72 4.69
CA ILE A 2 7.92 -5.05 3.77
C ILE A 2 8.45 -3.66 3.49
N THR A 3 8.58 -3.32 2.21
CA THR A 3 9.08 -2.02 1.79
C THR A 3 8.02 -1.26 1.02
N LEU A 4 8.12 0.06 1.06
CA LEU A 4 7.17 0.97 0.41
C LEU A 4 7.96 1.98 -0.40
N THR A 5 7.65 2.08 -1.68
CA THR A 5 8.31 3.01 -2.60
C THR A 5 7.26 3.79 -3.36
N PHE A 6 7.45 5.10 -3.48
CA PHE A 6 6.50 5.96 -4.18
C PHE A 6 7.02 6.41 -5.53
N SER A 7 6.09 6.59 -6.46
CA SER A 7 6.36 7.21 -7.76
C SER A 7 5.09 7.93 -8.20
N GLN A 8 5.13 9.27 -8.17
CA GLN A 8 3.98 10.10 -8.52
C GLN A 8 2.75 9.71 -7.69
N ASN A 9 1.68 9.23 -8.32
CA ASN A 9 0.47 8.81 -7.61
C ASN A 9 0.43 7.30 -7.35
N LEU A 10 1.56 6.63 -7.47
CA LEU A 10 1.65 5.19 -7.25
C LEU A 10 2.52 4.90 -6.05
N ALA A 11 2.15 3.83 -5.34
CA ALA A 11 2.97 3.31 -4.27
C ALA A 11 3.13 1.82 -4.51
N VAL A 12 4.34 1.31 -4.33
CA VAL A 12 4.65 -0.09 -4.53
C VAL A 12 5.10 -0.68 -3.21
N ILE A 13 4.41 -1.73 -2.79
CA ILE A 13 4.80 -2.49 -1.61
C ILE A 13 5.38 -3.81 -2.09
N LYS A 14 6.56 -4.15 -1.57
CA LYS A 14 7.16 -5.47 -1.78
C LYS A 14 7.03 -6.26 -0.50
N THR A 15 6.55 -7.48 -0.60
CA THR A 15 6.36 -8.38 0.54
C THR A 15 7.09 -9.69 0.28
N LYS A 16 6.90 -10.63 1.19
CA LYS A 16 7.33 -11.99 0.91
C LYS A 16 6.39 -12.61 -0.13
N PRO A 17 6.88 -13.60 -0.89
CA PRO A 17 6.05 -14.26 -1.91
C PRO A 17 4.74 -14.79 -1.34
N GLY A 18 3.66 -14.57 -2.09
CA GLY A 18 2.34 -15.07 -1.71
C GLY A 18 1.56 -14.19 -0.76
N TYR A 19 2.15 -13.12 -0.23
CA TYR A 19 1.49 -12.32 0.79
C TYR A 19 0.78 -11.07 0.24
N ALA A 20 1.11 -10.66 -0.99
CA ALA A 20 0.60 -9.39 -1.51
C ALA A 20 -0.92 -9.36 -1.62
N THR A 21 -1.55 -10.47 -2.02
CA THR A 21 -3.01 -10.52 -2.18
C THR A 21 -3.73 -10.34 -0.84
N SER A 22 -3.23 -11.00 0.22
CA SER A 22 -3.81 -10.84 1.55
C SER A 22 -3.72 -9.40 2.03
N LEU A 23 -2.57 -8.79 1.80
CA LEU A 23 -2.36 -7.40 2.22
C LEU A 23 -3.27 -6.45 1.45
N ALA A 24 -3.42 -6.68 0.14
CA ALA A 24 -4.32 -5.87 -0.69
C ALA A 24 -5.75 -5.95 -0.17
N PHE A 25 -6.19 -7.13 0.21
CA PHE A 25 -7.53 -7.33 0.75
C PHE A 25 -7.74 -6.52 2.03
N GLU A 26 -6.76 -6.52 2.92
CA GLU A 26 -6.85 -5.73 4.15
C GLU A 26 -6.91 -4.24 3.86
N ILE A 27 -6.09 -3.77 2.91
CA ILE A 27 -6.07 -2.35 2.54
C ILE A 27 -7.41 -1.94 1.94
N ASP A 28 -7.95 -2.77 1.03
CA ASP A 28 -9.22 -2.45 0.40
C ASP A 28 -10.35 -2.41 1.43
N ASN A 29 -10.34 -3.31 2.40
CA ASN A 29 -11.37 -3.34 3.44
C ASN A 29 -11.27 -2.18 4.41
N ALA A 30 -10.10 -1.59 4.55
CA ALA A 30 -9.91 -0.46 5.47
C ALA A 30 -10.56 0.81 4.94
N SER A 31 -10.84 0.88 3.65
CA SER A 31 -11.46 2.05 2.99
C SER A 31 -10.68 3.33 3.29
N PHE A 32 -9.38 3.28 3.11
CA PHE A 32 -8.52 4.44 3.36
C PHE A 32 -8.86 5.59 2.43
N LYS A 33 -8.85 6.80 3.01
CA LYS A 33 -9.25 8.00 2.26
C LYS A 33 -8.28 8.35 1.14
N SER A 34 -7.00 8.01 1.31
CA SER A 34 -5.95 8.43 0.38
C SER A 34 -5.69 7.42 -0.73
N ILE A 35 -6.37 6.30 -0.73
CA ILE A 35 -6.12 5.21 -1.67
C ILE A 35 -7.36 4.94 -2.51
N ILE A 36 -7.19 4.90 -3.83
CA ILE A 36 -8.28 4.60 -4.75
C ILE A 36 -8.50 3.09 -4.84
N GLY A 37 -7.42 2.34 -4.94
CA GLY A 37 -7.52 0.89 -5.06
C GLY A 37 -6.15 0.26 -5.13
N THR A 38 -6.13 -1.07 -5.23
CA THR A 38 -4.89 -1.84 -5.25
C THR A 38 -4.96 -2.95 -6.29
N ILE A 39 -3.79 -3.36 -6.75
CA ILE A 39 -3.63 -4.53 -7.60
C ILE A 39 -2.45 -5.32 -7.04
N ALA A 40 -2.64 -6.62 -6.84
CA ALA A 40 -1.63 -7.44 -6.19
C ALA A 40 -1.20 -8.61 -7.08
N GLY A 41 0.07 -8.95 -7.00
CA GLY A 41 0.61 -10.14 -7.65
C GLY A 41 1.74 -10.68 -6.82
N ASP A 42 1.64 -11.92 -6.37
CA ASP A 42 2.66 -12.65 -5.65
C ASP A 42 3.32 -11.86 -4.50
N ASP A 43 4.43 -11.16 -4.79
CA ASP A 43 5.20 -10.43 -3.78
C ASP A 43 5.10 -8.91 -3.94
N THR A 44 4.27 -8.43 -4.86
CA THR A 44 4.21 -7.01 -5.18
C THR A 44 2.79 -6.51 -5.15
N LEU A 45 2.59 -5.37 -4.52
CA LEU A 45 1.29 -4.73 -4.42
C LEU A 45 1.42 -3.32 -4.98
N LEU A 46 0.58 -3.00 -5.96
CA LEU A 46 0.52 -1.67 -6.54
C LEU A 46 -0.67 -0.93 -5.94
N ILE A 47 -0.40 0.23 -5.37
CA ILE A 47 -1.42 1.08 -4.76
C ILE A 47 -1.59 2.31 -5.60
N ILE A 48 -2.83 2.61 -5.98
CA ILE A 48 -3.16 3.84 -6.71
C ILE A 48 -3.64 4.85 -5.69
N MET A 49 -2.91 5.95 -5.54
CA MET A 49 -3.21 7.00 -4.58
C MET A 49 -4.15 8.02 -5.20
N LYS A 50 -4.98 8.63 -4.38
CA LYS A 50 -5.76 9.78 -4.85
C LYS A 50 -4.79 10.88 -5.25
N GLU A 51 -5.16 11.59 -6.31
CA GLU A 51 -4.34 12.65 -6.87
C GLU A 51 -3.98 13.71 -5.83
N THR A 52 -4.91 14.02 -4.93
CA THR A 52 -4.73 15.06 -3.93
C THR A 52 -4.09 14.58 -2.63
N SER A 53 -3.85 13.28 -2.48
CA SER A 53 -3.30 12.77 -1.23
C SER A 53 -1.78 12.89 -1.24
N THR A 54 -1.21 12.96 -0.04
CA THR A 54 0.24 13.04 0.12
C THR A 54 0.81 11.68 0.44
N ARG A 55 2.12 11.53 0.21
CA ARG A 55 2.82 10.30 0.56
C ARG A 55 2.74 10.03 2.06
N GLU A 56 2.80 11.08 2.85
CA GLU A 56 2.72 10.95 4.30
C GLU A 56 1.35 10.41 4.72
N GLU A 57 0.28 10.91 4.12
CA GLU A 57 -1.06 10.41 4.43
C GLU A 57 -1.19 8.93 4.13
N VAL A 58 -0.71 8.52 2.96
CA VAL A 58 -0.75 7.12 2.56
C VAL A 58 0.09 6.26 3.50
N THR A 59 1.30 6.73 3.83
CA THR A 59 2.18 6.00 4.74
C THR A 59 1.52 5.80 6.11
N ASN A 60 0.90 6.86 6.63
CA ASN A 60 0.25 6.78 7.94
C ASN A 60 -0.92 5.80 7.93
N GLU A 61 -1.70 5.81 6.85
CA GLU A 61 -2.81 4.87 6.71
C GLU A 61 -2.31 3.43 6.64
N LEU A 62 -1.27 3.21 5.83
CA LEU A 62 -0.71 1.86 5.69
C LEU A 62 -0.12 1.34 6.99
N ARG A 63 0.43 2.22 7.81
CA ARG A 63 1.01 1.82 9.09
C ARG A 63 -0.01 1.32 10.10
N THR A 64 -1.28 1.59 9.90
CA THR A 64 -2.32 1.02 10.76
C THR A 64 -2.46 -0.49 10.52
N ILE A 65 -2.05 -0.96 9.33
CA ILE A 65 -2.07 -2.38 8.99
C ILE A 65 -0.67 -2.98 9.09
N VAL A 66 0.34 -2.25 8.64
CA VAL A 66 1.74 -2.71 8.62
C VAL A 66 2.57 -1.70 9.41
N PRO A 67 2.63 -1.83 10.75
CA PRO A 67 3.32 -0.82 11.58
C PRO A 67 4.80 -0.64 11.25
N ASN A 68 5.46 -1.67 10.73
CA ASN A 68 6.90 -1.65 10.47
C ASN A 68 7.23 -1.41 8.99
N ILE A 69 6.30 -0.86 8.22
CA ILE A 69 6.56 -0.66 6.80
C ILE A 69 7.70 0.34 6.61
N ASN A 70 8.65 0.00 5.76
CA ASN A 70 9.81 0.83 5.43
C ASN A 70 9.59 1.55 4.10
N LYS A 71 9.85 2.85 4.08
CA LYS A 71 9.78 3.60 2.83
C LYS A 71 11.12 4.21 2.48
#